data_6d7d49d99da07ceffcba1eb0c77d2be6
#
_entry.id   6d7d49d99da07ceffcba1eb0c77d2be6
#
_cell.length_a   1.000
_cell.length_b   1.000
_cell.length_c   1.000
_cell.angle_alpha   90.00
_cell.angle_beta   90.00
_cell.angle_gamma   90.00
#
_symmetry.space_group_name_H-M   'P 1'
#
loop_
_entity.id
_entity.type
_entity.pdbx_description
1 polymer ?
#
loop_
_entity_poly.entity_id
_entity_poly.type
_entity_poly.pdbx_seq_one_letter_code
_entity_poly.pdbx_strand_id
1 'polypeptide(L)'
;MMPKLNPHGEALLQQYREQVPALEQLSKIVYDQLRQVLHEQSVELSAIEYRVKTEHSLAGKLERKGDKYASLEDITDLVGLRIITFYTDDVDKVAAIVQQLYDVDWTNSIDKRKAHELTSFGYNSLHYICRLKGGSAPFEIQMRTALQHVWSAIEHDIGYKGTVKLPPEYRRQFSRLAGMLELADDEFSRLRTTMTDYRRQVQTLVKSGQLDEVLLSTDSFSSYLQLHPFNRLNQRIAAVNQAEIFPASMLPFLPILEGFGLETLGDLQRFIDSNSEEAYQLAVSQLAITDLDILSETIGLQNLCIAYILKTGGGWVGLKWFYDTIYGVQNSNEMLADMMCEQASALPFVKK
;
A
#
# COMPACT_ATOMS: atom_id res chain seq x y z
N MET A 1 -24.61 -2.72 35.73
CA MET A 1 -24.73 -3.62 36.87
C MET A 1 -23.74 -4.76 36.63
N MET A 2 -22.93 -5.15 37.60
CA MET A 2 -22.03 -6.32 37.45
C MET A 2 -22.88 -7.60 37.40
N PRO A 3 -22.53 -8.57 36.53
CA PRO A 3 -23.16 -9.88 36.48
C PRO A 3 -23.11 -10.60 37.83
N LYS A 4 -24.10 -11.44 38.13
CA LYS A 4 -24.10 -12.28 39.34
C LYS A 4 -23.25 -13.51 39.06
N LEU A 5 -22.14 -13.65 39.78
CA LEU A 5 -21.24 -14.79 39.68
C LEU A 5 -21.50 -15.78 40.79
N ASN A 6 -21.21 -17.06 40.54
CA ASN A 6 -21.07 -18.05 41.58
C ASN A 6 -19.72 -17.88 42.31
N PRO A 7 -19.47 -18.51 43.48
CA PRO A 7 -18.24 -18.34 44.23
C PRO A 7 -16.98 -18.69 43.44
N HIS A 8 -17.05 -19.66 42.54
CA HIS A 8 -15.94 -20.03 41.65
C HIS A 8 -15.63 -18.90 40.63
N GLY A 9 -16.67 -18.33 40.00
CA GLY A 9 -16.52 -17.21 39.10
C GLY A 9 -15.98 -15.95 39.77
N GLU A 10 -16.36 -15.70 41.04
CA GLU A 10 -15.81 -14.60 41.82
C GLU A 10 -14.31 -14.81 42.11
N ALA A 11 -13.90 -16.06 42.46
CA ALA A 11 -12.50 -16.38 42.66
C ALA A 11 -11.66 -16.19 41.39
N LEU A 12 -12.16 -16.62 40.23
CA LEU A 12 -11.50 -16.39 38.93
C LEU A 12 -11.38 -14.90 38.62
N LEU A 13 -12.43 -14.11 38.91
CA LEU A 13 -12.40 -12.66 38.68
C LEU A 13 -11.38 -11.97 39.61
N GLN A 14 -11.23 -12.43 40.85
CA GLN A 14 -10.22 -11.91 41.75
C GLN A 14 -8.80 -12.24 41.27
N GLN A 15 -8.54 -13.46 40.82
CA GLN A 15 -7.27 -13.88 40.24
C GLN A 15 -6.95 -13.04 38.98
N TYR A 16 -7.95 -12.77 38.15
CA TYR A 16 -7.80 -11.92 36.97
C TYR A 16 -7.30 -10.52 37.36
N ARG A 17 -7.90 -9.87 38.36
CA ARG A 17 -7.48 -8.53 38.82
C ARG A 17 -6.01 -8.48 39.19
N GLU A 18 -5.52 -9.53 39.85
CA GLU A 18 -4.12 -9.66 40.25
C GLU A 18 -3.18 -9.85 39.06
N GLN A 19 -3.67 -10.47 37.95
CA GLN A 19 -2.87 -10.76 36.78
C GLN A 19 -2.94 -9.66 35.68
N VAL A 20 -3.85 -8.66 35.79
CA VAL A 20 -4.00 -7.59 34.77
C VAL A 20 -2.67 -6.95 34.37
N PRO A 21 -1.77 -6.56 35.31
CA PRO A 21 -0.49 -5.95 34.89
C PRO A 21 0.38 -6.90 34.05
N ALA A 22 0.40 -8.19 34.34
CA ALA A 22 1.14 -9.19 33.58
C ALA A 22 0.51 -9.44 32.22
N LEU A 23 -0.83 -9.42 32.11
CA LEU A 23 -1.55 -9.56 30.86
C LEU A 23 -1.35 -8.34 29.96
N GLU A 24 -1.31 -7.13 30.52
CA GLU A 24 -0.98 -5.90 29.79
C GLU A 24 0.44 -5.93 29.24
N GLN A 25 1.40 -6.38 30.05
CA GLN A 25 2.78 -6.56 29.61
C GLN A 25 2.88 -7.59 28.48
N LEU A 26 2.23 -8.75 28.62
CA LEU A 26 2.17 -9.77 27.57
C LEU A 26 1.58 -9.21 26.27
N SER A 27 0.46 -8.50 26.35
CA SER A 27 -0.20 -7.93 25.18
C SER A 27 0.71 -6.97 24.42
N LYS A 28 1.48 -6.16 25.15
CA LYS A 28 2.44 -5.21 24.55
C LYS A 28 3.63 -5.93 23.93
N ILE A 29 4.22 -6.91 24.59
CA ILE A 29 5.34 -7.71 24.05
C ILE A 29 4.92 -8.37 22.72
N VAL A 30 3.77 -9.02 22.69
CA VAL A 30 3.27 -9.70 21.49
C VAL A 30 2.97 -8.68 20.38
N TYR A 31 2.39 -7.54 20.72
CA TYR A 31 2.12 -6.46 19.76
C TYR A 31 3.40 -5.91 19.13
N ASP A 32 4.39 -5.56 19.96
CA ASP A 32 5.65 -4.98 19.49
C ASP A 32 6.41 -5.96 18.60
N GLN A 33 6.46 -7.26 19.00
CA GLN A 33 7.10 -8.31 18.22
C GLN A 33 6.41 -8.53 16.86
N LEU A 34 5.07 -8.62 16.84
CA LEU A 34 4.32 -8.79 15.60
C LEU A 34 4.49 -7.60 14.67
N ARG A 35 4.38 -6.39 15.21
CA ARG A 35 4.54 -5.16 14.42
C ARG A 35 5.91 -5.09 13.75
N GLN A 36 6.97 -5.44 14.49
CA GLN A 36 8.33 -5.46 13.96
C GLN A 36 8.47 -6.49 12.84
N VAL A 37 8.10 -7.76 13.07
CA VAL A 37 8.30 -8.83 12.08
C VAL A 37 7.44 -8.62 10.84
N LEU A 38 6.19 -8.16 10.98
CA LEU A 38 5.32 -7.88 9.84
C LEU A 38 5.87 -6.73 8.98
N HIS A 39 6.45 -5.70 9.61
CA HIS A 39 7.13 -4.63 8.90
C HIS A 39 8.40 -5.14 8.17
N GLU A 40 9.24 -5.92 8.84
CA GLU A 40 10.46 -6.51 8.24
C GLU A 40 10.15 -7.41 7.03
N GLN A 41 9.01 -8.10 7.05
CA GLN A 41 8.54 -8.94 5.95
C GLN A 41 7.69 -8.18 4.91
N SER A 42 7.62 -6.86 5.02
CA SER A 42 6.88 -5.99 4.09
C SER A 42 5.40 -6.37 3.92
N VAL A 43 4.76 -6.80 5.01
CA VAL A 43 3.32 -7.06 5.03
C VAL A 43 2.60 -5.73 5.31
N GLU A 44 1.85 -5.26 4.33
CA GLU A 44 1.05 -4.05 4.49
C GLU A 44 -0.23 -4.36 5.28
N LEU A 45 -0.44 -3.58 6.35
CA LEU A 45 -1.57 -3.73 7.25
C LEU A 45 -2.47 -2.50 7.20
N SER A 46 -3.78 -2.73 7.28
CA SER A 46 -4.74 -1.67 7.58
C SER A 46 -4.63 -1.24 9.05
N ALA A 47 -4.53 -2.21 9.97
CA ALA A 47 -4.32 -1.95 11.39
C ALA A 47 -3.78 -3.17 12.13
N ILE A 48 -3.15 -2.93 13.27
CA ILE A 48 -2.88 -3.91 14.29
C ILE A 48 -3.33 -3.35 15.65
N GLU A 49 -4.17 -4.09 16.35
CA GLU A 49 -4.77 -3.70 17.63
C GLU A 49 -4.49 -4.76 18.68
N TYR A 50 -4.40 -4.35 19.93
CA TYR A 50 -4.33 -5.28 21.06
C TYR A 50 -5.19 -4.79 22.20
N ARG A 51 -5.66 -5.73 23.02
CA ARG A 51 -6.44 -5.42 24.20
C ARG A 51 -6.30 -6.51 25.25
N VAL A 52 -6.41 -6.14 26.52
CA VAL A 52 -6.77 -7.04 27.60
C VAL A 52 -8.28 -6.98 27.79
N LYS A 53 -8.93 -8.14 27.98
CA LYS A 53 -10.38 -8.25 28.18
C LYS A 53 -10.79 -7.47 29.43
N THR A 54 -11.77 -6.57 29.31
CA THR A 54 -12.24 -5.80 30.47
C THR A 54 -12.87 -6.71 31.51
N GLU A 55 -12.75 -6.33 32.80
CA GLU A 55 -13.36 -7.06 33.92
C GLU A 55 -14.86 -7.30 33.71
N HIS A 56 -15.58 -6.29 33.21
CA HIS A 56 -17.01 -6.40 32.89
C HIS A 56 -17.29 -7.48 31.83
N SER A 57 -16.46 -7.52 30.77
CA SER A 57 -16.58 -8.51 29.68
C SER A 57 -16.25 -9.93 30.18
N LEU A 58 -15.26 -10.05 31.06
CA LEU A 58 -14.90 -11.32 31.70
C LEU A 58 -16.03 -11.80 32.62
N ALA A 59 -16.56 -10.93 33.48
CA ALA A 59 -17.69 -11.26 34.37
C ALA A 59 -18.90 -11.76 33.57
N GLY A 60 -19.27 -11.08 32.48
CA GLY A 60 -20.36 -11.55 31.61
C GLY A 60 -20.06 -12.88 30.88
N LYS A 61 -18.80 -13.21 30.64
CA LYS A 61 -18.40 -14.52 30.10
C LYS A 61 -18.50 -15.60 31.16
N LEU A 62 -18.05 -15.33 32.39
CA LEU A 62 -18.13 -16.23 33.53
C LEU A 62 -19.58 -16.51 33.95
N GLU A 63 -20.47 -15.51 33.93
CA GLU A 63 -21.91 -15.69 34.20
C GLU A 63 -22.54 -16.71 33.22
N ARG A 64 -22.20 -16.65 31.98
CA ARG A 64 -22.78 -17.50 30.93
C ARG A 64 -22.14 -18.87 30.79
N LYS A 65 -20.86 -19.01 31.13
CA LYS A 65 -20.04 -20.20 30.84
C LYS A 65 -19.04 -20.52 31.94
N GLY A 66 -19.22 -20.00 33.18
CA GLY A 66 -18.25 -20.13 34.27
C GLY A 66 -17.90 -21.55 34.63
N ASP A 67 -18.89 -22.46 34.59
CA ASP A 67 -18.68 -23.88 34.88
C ASP A 67 -17.77 -24.61 33.89
N LYS A 68 -17.49 -24.00 32.74
CA LYS A 68 -16.57 -24.53 31.71
C LYS A 68 -15.09 -24.36 32.07
N TYR A 69 -14.75 -23.37 32.89
CA TYR A 69 -13.37 -22.95 33.14
C TYR A 69 -12.94 -23.37 34.55
N ALA A 70 -11.93 -24.22 34.65
CA ALA A 70 -11.35 -24.63 35.94
C ALA A 70 -10.34 -23.59 36.44
N SER A 71 -9.66 -22.88 35.55
CA SER A 71 -8.64 -21.87 35.84
C SER A 71 -8.72 -20.67 34.85
N LEU A 72 -7.99 -19.60 35.11
CA LEU A 72 -7.86 -18.48 34.18
C LEU A 72 -7.16 -18.88 32.89
N GLU A 73 -6.27 -19.87 32.91
CA GLU A 73 -5.55 -20.37 31.74
C GLU A 73 -6.47 -21.03 30.70
N ASP A 74 -7.66 -21.50 31.14
CA ASP A 74 -8.69 -22.04 30.24
C ASP A 74 -9.38 -20.94 29.46
N ILE A 75 -9.22 -19.68 29.84
CA ILE A 75 -9.83 -18.50 29.19
C ILE A 75 -8.83 -17.92 28.19
N THR A 76 -8.81 -18.46 27.01
CA THR A 76 -7.81 -18.21 25.98
C THR A 76 -7.86 -16.81 25.32
N ASP A 77 -8.88 -15.99 25.65
CA ASP A 77 -9.12 -14.66 25.07
C ASP A 77 -9.00 -13.50 26.09
N LEU A 78 -8.24 -13.71 27.18
CA LEU A 78 -7.93 -12.63 28.13
C LEU A 78 -7.06 -11.56 27.52
N VAL A 79 -6.09 -11.96 26.72
CA VAL A 79 -5.31 -11.10 25.84
C VAL A 79 -5.74 -11.38 24.40
N GLY A 80 -6.11 -10.35 23.67
CA GLY A 80 -6.53 -10.44 22.27
C GLY A 80 -5.79 -9.46 21.41
N LEU A 81 -5.28 -9.95 20.29
CA LEU A 81 -4.73 -9.11 19.23
C LEU A 81 -5.61 -9.24 17.99
N ARG A 82 -5.61 -8.19 17.20
CA ARG A 82 -6.32 -8.18 15.92
C ARG A 82 -5.41 -7.61 14.85
N ILE A 83 -5.19 -8.39 13.79
CA ILE A 83 -4.40 -7.98 12.63
C ILE A 83 -5.36 -7.84 11.46
N ILE A 84 -5.40 -6.65 10.87
CA ILE A 84 -6.31 -6.30 9.79
C ILE A 84 -5.46 -6.03 8.55
N THR A 85 -5.61 -6.87 7.54
CA THR A 85 -4.94 -6.76 6.24
C THR A 85 -5.85 -6.10 5.22
N PHE A 86 -5.30 -5.68 4.08
CA PHE A 86 -6.11 -5.20 2.97
C PHE A 86 -6.65 -6.34 2.10
N TYR A 87 -5.92 -7.45 1.98
CA TYR A 87 -6.20 -8.54 1.05
C TYR A 87 -6.26 -9.89 1.74
N THR A 88 -7.02 -10.82 1.16
CA THR A 88 -7.23 -12.17 1.73
C THR A 88 -5.94 -13.00 1.77
N ASP A 89 -5.09 -12.90 0.74
CA ASP A 89 -3.80 -13.61 0.68
C ASP A 89 -2.80 -13.12 1.73
N ASP A 90 -2.88 -11.86 2.18
CA ASP A 90 -2.06 -11.36 3.26
C ASP A 90 -2.49 -11.91 4.64
N VAL A 91 -3.77 -12.28 4.81
CA VAL A 91 -4.21 -13.02 6.01
C VAL A 91 -3.45 -14.34 6.15
N ASP A 92 -3.26 -15.08 5.05
CA ASP A 92 -2.54 -16.35 5.08
C ASP A 92 -1.04 -16.16 5.31
N LYS A 93 -0.44 -15.09 4.78
CA LYS A 93 0.96 -14.71 5.09
C LYS A 93 1.14 -14.39 6.57
N VAL A 94 0.26 -13.56 7.12
CA VAL A 94 0.26 -13.24 8.56
C VAL A 94 0.10 -14.51 9.38
N ALA A 95 -0.80 -15.42 9.01
CA ALA A 95 -1.00 -16.68 9.70
C ALA A 95 0.27 -17.55 9.70
N ALA A 96 1.01 -17.61 8.59
CA ALA A 96 2.27 -18.32 8.52
C ALA A 96 3.35 -17.71 9.43
N ILE A 97 3.42 -16.37 9.50
CA ILE A 97 4.32 -15.64 10.40
C ILE A 97 3.98 -15.94 11.87
N VAL A 98 2.70 -15.90 12.24
CA VAL A 98 2.24 -16.21 13.59
C VAL A 98 2.63 -17.63 14.00
N GLN A 99 2.48 -18.60 13.10
CA GLN A 99 2.89 -20.01 13.35
C GLN A 99 4.42 -20.16 13.56
N GLN A 100 5.22 -19.32 12.93
CA GLN A 100 6.68 -19.33 13.13
C GLN A 100 7.10 -18.70 14.46
N LEU A 101 6.39 -17.66 14.89
CA LEU A 101 6.72 -16.89 16.07
C LEU A 101 6.25 -17.55 17.38
N TYR A 102 5.09 -18.19 17.37
CA TYR A 102 4.38 -18.65 18.56
C TYR A 102 4.05 -20.14 18.51
N ASP A 103 3.81 -20.70 19.69
CA ASP A 103 3.25 -22.03 19.84
C ASP A 103 1.71 -21.93 19.68
N VAL A 104 1.17 -22.49 18.58
CA VAL A 104 -0.26 -22.43 18.26
C VAL A 104 -0.99 -23.62 18.86
N ASP A 105 -2.01 -23.33 19.66
CA ASP A 105 -2.95 -24.32 20.18
C ASP A 105 -4.02 -24.64 19.13
N TRP A 106 -3.76 -25.66 18.32
CA TRP A 106 -4.65 -26.08 17.22
C TRP A 106 -6.01 -26.59 17.71
N THR A 107 -6.12 -27.05 18.95
CA THR A 107 -7.38 -27.56 19.51
C THR A 107 -8.36 -26.41 19.77
N ASN A 108 -7.86 -25.26 20.18
CA ASN A 108 -8.66 -24.07 20.47
C ASN A 108 -8.64 -23.02 19.37
N SER A 109 -7.83 -23.22 18.32
CA SER A 109 -7.77 -22.34 17.15
C SER A 109 -8.84 -22.70 16.12
N ILE A 110 -9.41 -21.71 15.43
CA ILE A 110 -10.49 -21.90 14.47
C ILE A 110 -10.22 -21.07 13.22
N ASP A 111 -10.26 -21.74 12.06
CA ASP A 111 -10.38 -21.05 10.77
C ASP A 111 -11.87 -20.98 10.39
N LYS A 112 -12.50 -19.87 10.72
CA LYS A 112 -13.92 -19.66 10.43
C LYS A 112 -14.19 -19.42 8.95
N ARG A 113 -13.18 -19.16 8.13
CA ARG A 113 -13.30 -19.01 6.68
C ARG A 113 -13.66 -20.34 6.00
N LYS A 114 -13.25 -21.46 6.60
CA LYS A 114 -13.48 -22.83 6.11
C LYS A 114 -14.72 -23.51 6.70
N ALA A 115 -15.31 -22.94 7.76
CA ALA A 115 -16.37 -23.58 8.55
C ALA A 115 -17.78 -23.36 8.00
N HIS A 116 -17.95 -22.82 6.79
CA HIS A 116 -19.29 -22.59 6.22
C HIS A 116 -19.87 -23.84 5.57
N GLU A 117 -21.10 -24.18 5.97
CA GLU A 117 -21.96 -24.97 5.13
C GLU A 117 -22.21 -24.21 3.81
N LEU A 118 -22.28 -24.89 2.68
CA LEU A 118 -22.53 -24.33 1.33
C LEU A 118 -23.76 -23.41 1.24
N THR A 119 -24.59 -23.40 2.28
CA THR A 119 -25.85 -22.65 2.36
C THR A 119 -25.81 -21.45 3.33
N SER A 120 -24.71 -21.24 4.05
CA SER A 120 -24.58 -20.13 5.01
C SER A 120 -23.48 -19.15 4.59
N PHE A 121 -23.87 -17.93 4.27
CA PHE A 121 -22.93 -16.82 4.09
C PHE A 121 -22.65 -16.18 5.46
N GLY A 122 -21.43 -16.25 5.88
CA GLY A 122 -20.94 -15.54 7.05
C GLY A 122 -19.53 -15.10 6.78
N TYR A 123 -19.24 -13.85 7.05
CA TYR A 123 -17.95 -13.25 6.78
C TYR A 123 -17.04 -13.45 7.99
N ASN A 124 -16.04 -14.30 7.86
CA ASN A 124 -15.34 -14.85 9.02
C ASN A 124 -13.85 -14.57 9.02
N SER A 125 -13.28 -14.62 10.20
CA SER A 125 -11.86 -14.39 10.50
C SER A 125 -11.16 -15.68 10.92
N LEU A 126 -9.84 -15.69 10.78
CA LEU A 126 -8.95 -16.71 11.29
C LEU A 126 -8.58 -16.36 12.73
N HIS A 127 -8.79 -17.28 13.67
CA HIS A 127 -8.50 -17.13 15.08
C HIS A 127 -7.46 -18.16 15.51
N TYR A 128 -6.30 -17.71 15.94
CA TYR A 128 -5.29 -18.57 16.54
C TYR A 128 -5.18 -18.28 18.03
N ILE A 129 -5.21 -19.35 18.83
CA ILE A 129 -4.84 -19.31 20.23
C ILE A 129 -3.37 -19.66 20.32
N CYS A 130 -2.59 -18.76 20.87
CA CYS A 130 -1.13 -18.83 20.86
C CYS A 130 -0.56 -18.73 22.27
N ARG A 131 0.68 -19.19 22.43
CA ARG A 131 1.55 -18.93 23.57
C ARG A 131 2.91 -18.44 23.09
N LEU A 132 3.59 -17.63 23.87
CA LEU A 132 5.01 -17.38 23.64
C LEU A 132 5.76 -18.70 23.74
N LYS A 133 6.82 -18.89 22.95
CA LYS A 133 7.65 -20.10 23.00
C LYS A 133 8.20 -20.28 24.44
N GLY A 134 7.82 -21.38 25.05
CA GLY A 134 8.16 -21.66 26.47
C GLY A 134 7.32 -20.90 27.51
N GLY A 135 6.30 -20.15 27.10
CA GLY A 135 5.37 -19.46 27.99
C GLY A 135 4.10 -20.26 28.26
N SER A 136 3.39 -19.97 29.36
CA SER A 136 2.15 -20.66 29.75
C SER A 136 0.88 -19.88 29.41
N ALA A 137 0.93 -18.54 29.48
CA ALA A 137 -0.25 -17.69 29.30
C ALA A 137 -0.75 -17.67 27.86
N PRO A 138 -2.01 -18.05 27.56
CA PRO A 138 -2.58 -18.02 26.24
C PRO A 138 -2.99 -16.59 25.81
N PHE A 139 -2.96 -16.33 24.51
CA PHE A 139 -3.53 -15.14 23.89
C PHE A 139 -4.16 -15.48 22.55
N GLU A 140 -5.19 -14.72 22.16
CA GLU A 140 -5.88 -14.88 20.89
C GLU A 140 -5.35 -13.89 19.87
N ILE A 141 -5.04 -14.37 18.66
CA ILE A 141 -4.75 -13.53 17.49
C ILE A 141 -5.88 -13.74 16.46
N GLN A 142 -6.61 -12.66 16.19
CA GLN A 142 -7.63 -12.61 15.13
C GLN A 142 -7.04 -11.98 13.89
N MET A 143 -7.06 -12.68 12.77
CA MET A 143 -6.55 -12.24 11.47
C MET A 143 -7.71 -12.16 10.48
N ARG A 144 -7.85 -11.02 9.81
CA ARG A 144 -8.96 -10.74 8.88
C ARG A 144 -8.63 -9.58 7.96
N THR A 145 -9.40 -9.46 6.86
CA THR A 145 -9.33 -8.30 5.99
C THR A 145 -10.08 -7.09 6.59
N ALA A 146 -9.86 -5.91 6.00
CA ALA A 146 -10.58 -4.69 6.38
C ALA A 146 -12.10 -4.85 6.19
N LEU A 147 -12.54 -5.49 5.09
CA LEU A 147 -13.96 -5.73 4.85
C LEU A 147 -14.54 -6.72 5.87
N GLN A 148 -13.81 -7.79 6.21
CA GLN A 148 -14.19 -8.73 7.28
C GLN A 148 -14.28 -8.02 8.64
N HIS A 149 -13.40 -7.06 8.89
CA HIS A 149 -13.41 -6.29 10.13
C HIS A 149 -14.67 -5.43 10.24
N VAL A 150 -14.98 -4.66 9.20
CA VAL A 150 -16.19 -3.81 9.14
C VAL A 150 -17.45 -4.65 9.29
N TRP A 151 -17.55 -5.76 8.54
CA TRP A 151 -18.66 -6.69 8.66
C TRP A 151 -18.87 -7.17 10.09
N SER A 152 -17.81 -7.68 10.72
CA SER A 152 -17.88 -8.21 12.09
C SER A 152 -18.31 -7.14 13.12
N ALA A 153 -17.93 -5.88 12.91
CA ALA A 153 -18.36 -4.78 13.77
C ALA A 153 -19.84 -4.48 13.59
N ILE A 154 -20.34 -4.47 12.35
CA ILE A 154 -21.77 -4.24 12.03
C ILE A 154 -22.61 -5.42 12.53
N GLU A 155 -22.18 -6.66 12.30
CA GLU A 155 -22.85 -7.85 12.78
C GLU A 155 -23.01 -7.85 14.31
N HIS A 156 -21.95 -7.45 15.01
CA HIS A 156 -21.99 -7.32 16.46
C HIS A 156 -22.93 -6.20 16.94
N ASP A 157 -23.00 -5.09 16.21
CA ASP A 157 -23.88 -3.97 16.58
C ASP A 157 -25.38 -4.29 16.33
N ILE A 158 -25.69 -4.85 15.15
CA ILE A 158 -27.06 -5.16 14.75
C ILE A 158 -27.56 -6.46 15.41
N GLY A 159 -26.71 -7.49 15.49
CA GLY A 159 -27.11 -8.83 15.93
C GLY A 159 -27.04 -9.07 17.45
N TYR A 160 -26.24 -8.32 18.19
CA TYR A 160 -25.92 -8.64 19.58
C TYR A 160 -26.58 -7.72 20.63
N LYS A 161 -27.00 -6.51 20.26
CA LYS A 161 -27.57 -5.54 21.19
C LYS A 161 -29.06 -5.77 21.52
N GLY A 162 -29.71 -6.76 20.92
CA GLY A 162 -31.13 -7.06 21.18
C GLY A 162 -31.37 -8.48 21.68
N THR A 163 -32.23 -8.61 22.67
CA THR A 163 -32.87 -9.88 23.07
C THR A 163 -33.75 -10.48 21.97
N VAL A 164 -33.88 -9.78 20.84
CA VAL A 164 -34.73 -10.15 19.70
C VAL A 164 -33.86 -10.73 18.61
N LYS A 165 -34.09 -12.00 18.24
CA LYS A 165 -33.48 -12.62 17.06
C LYS A 165 -33.92 -11.84 15.82
N LEU A 166 -32.97 -11.46 14.95
CA LEU A 166 -33.29 -10.84 13.66
C LEU A 166 -34.36 -11.62 12.90
N PRO A 167 -35.43 -10.98 12.42
CA PRO A 167 -36.43 -11.63 11.57
C PRO A 167 -35.80 -12.27 10.34
N PRO A 168 -36.40 -13.34 9.79
CA PRO A 168 -35.81 -14.10 8.67
C PRO A 168 -35.49 -13.26 7.43
N GLU A 169 -36.34 -12.27 7.11
CA GLU A 169 -36.14 -11.35 5.99
C GLU A 169 -34.87 -10.52 6.13
N TYR A 170 -34.58 -9.98 7.32
CA TYR A 170 -33.36 -9.19 7.56
C TYR A 170 -32.13 -10.11 7.60
N ARG A 171 -32.26 -11.33 8.10
CA ARG A 171 -31.18 -12.32 8.06
C ARG A 171 -30.76 -12.63 6.64
N ARG A 172 -31.75 -12.76 5.71
CA ARG A 172 -31.47 -12.98 4.29
C ARG A 172 -30.77 -11.77 3.64
N GLN A 173 -31.18 -10.55 3.99
CA GLN A 173 -30.50 -9.34 3.50
C GLN A 173 -29.06 -9.27 4.01
N PHE A 174 -28.86 -9.59 5.27
CA PHE A 174 -27.57 -9.62 5.92
C PHE A 174 -26.63 -10.64 5.25
N SER A 175 -27.11 -11.87 5.01
CA SER A 175 -26.34 -12.90 4.28
C SER A 175 -25.94 -12.46 2.86
N ARG A 176 -26.82 -11.76 2.15
CA ARG A 176 -26.49 -11.21 0.81
C ARG A 176 -25.38 -10.18 0.88
N LEU A 177 -25.41 -9.28 1.86
CA LEU A 177 -24.35 -8.30 2.06
C LEU A 177 -23.03 -8.98 2.41
N ALA A 178 -23.03 -10.03 3.22
CA ALA A 178 -21.83 -10.82 3.51
C ALA A 178 -21.23 -11.40 2.22
N GLY A 179 -22.05 -12.03 1.36
CA GLY A 179 -21.59 -12.58 0.08
C GLY A 179 -21.07 -11.50 -0.90
N MET A 180 -21.63 -10.28 -0.88
CA MET A 180 -21.10 -9.18 -1.69
C MET A 180 -19.74 -8.70 -1.19
N LEU A 181 -19.52 -8.67 0.12
CA LEU A 181 -18.23 -8.30 0.71
C LEU A 181 -17.18 -9.38 0.47
N GLU A 182 -17.55 -10.66 0.55
CA GLU A 182 -16.68 -11.79 0.21
C GLU A 182 -16.23 -11.70 -1.26
N LEU A 183 -17.17 -11.48 -2.18
CA LEU A 183 -16.85 -11.27 -3.59
C LEU A 183 -15.93 -10.06 -3.81
N ALA A 184 -16.17 -8.97 -3.10
CA ALA A 184 -15.33 -7.77 -3.20
C ALA A 184 -13.90 -8.03 -2.71
N ASP A 185 -13.72 -8.76 -1.60
CA ASP A 185 -12.40 -9.14 -1.08
C ASP A 185 -11.62 -10.01 -2.08
N ASP A 186 -12.31 -10.99 -2.68
CA ASP A 186 -11.72 -11.87 -3.69
C ASP A 186 -11.32 -11.08 -4.96
N GLU A 187 -12.16 -10.16 -5.42
CA GLU A 187 -11.86 -9.33 -6.59
C GLU A 187 -10.70 -8.35 -6.32
N PHE A 188 -10.61 -7.77 -5.14
CA PHE A 188 -9.46 -6.94 -4.76
C PHE A 188 -8.15 -7.74 -4.75
N SER A 189 -8.14 -8.94 -4.18
CA SER A 189 -6.98 -9.82 -4.17
C SER A 189 -6.58 -10.27 -5.58
N ARG A 190 -7.56 -10.57 -6.43
CA ARG A 190 -7.34 -10.93 -7.85
C ARG A 190 -6.77 -9.75 -8.64
N LEU A 191 -7.32 -8.55 -8.47
CA LEU A 191 -6.84 -7.34 -9.13
C LEU A 191 -5.38 -7.04 -8.74
N ARG A 192 -5.03 -7.13 -7.45
CA ARG A 192 -3.66 -6.98 -6.96
C ARG A 192 -2.70 -7.98 -7.63
N THR A 193 -3.09 -9.24 -7.72
CA THR A 193 -2.28 -10.28 -8.39
C THR A 193 -2.08 -9.94 -9.86
N THR A 194 -3.16 -9.60 -10.57
CA THR A 194 -3.10 -9.21 -11.98
C THR A 194 -2.18 -8.01 -12.21
N MET A 195 -2.28 -6.98 -11.37
CA MET A 195 -1.39 -5.79 -11.44
C MET A 195 0.08 -6.16 -11.17
N THR A 196 0.33 -7.06 -10.22
CA THR A 196 1.68 -7.51 -9.90
C THR A 196 2.30 -8.31 -11.05
N ASP A 197 1.51 -9.19 -11.67
CA ASP A 197 1.95 -9.98 -12.82
C ASP A 197 2.19 -9.08 -14.05
N TYR A 198 1.32 -8.09 -14.29
CA TYR A 198 1.52 -7.08 -15.33
C TYR A 198 2.85 -6.33 -15.13
N ARG A 199 3.14 -5.86 -13.91
CA ARG A 199 4.41 -5.17 -13.61
C ARG A 199 5.62 -6.06 -13.87
N ARG A 200 5.57 -7.34 -13.51
CA ARG A 200 6.63 -8.31 -13.79
C ARG A 200 6.82 -8.52 -15.30
N GLN A 201 5.74 -8.64 -16.06
CA GLN A 201 5.78 -8.77 -17.50
C GLN A 201 6.40 -7.52 -18.14
N VAL A 202 5.97 -6.31 -17.76
CA VAL A 202 6.55 -5.05 -18.21
C VAL A 202 8.05 -5.01 -17.93
N GLN A 203 8.49 -5.32 -16.71
CA GLN A 203 9.91 -5.35 -16.36
C GLN A 203 10.71 -6.33 -17.25
N THR A 204 10.12 -7.47 -17.58
CA THR A 204 10.76 -8.47 -18.45
C THR A 204 10.93 -7.94 -19.87
N LEU A 205 9.88 -7.34 -20.44
CA LEU A 205 9.90 -6.75 -21.79
C LEU A 205 10.89 -5.58 -21.85
N VAL A 206 10.89 -4.70 -20.84
CA VAL A 206 11.84 -3.59 -20.75
C VAL A 206 13.28 -4.11 -20.70
N LYS A 207 13.59 -5.11 -19.87
CA LYS A 207 14.94 -5.70 -19.78
C LYS A 207 15.38 -6.42 -21.06
N SER A 208 14.44 -7.00 -21.80
CA SER A 208 14.72 -7.67 -23.08
C SER A 208 14.80 -6.73 -24.28
N GLY A 209 14.52 -5.43 -24.09
CA GLY A 209 14.55 -4.42 -25.15
C GLY A 209 13.32 -4.43 -26.07
N GLN A 210 12.26 -5.16 -25.73
CA GLN A 210 11.00 -5.22 -26.49
C GLN A 210 10.10 -4.03 -26.13
N LEU A 211 10.63 -2.81 -26.33
CA LEU A 211 9.99 -1.58 -25.86
C LEU A 211 8.73 -1.19 -26.66
N ASP A 212 8.64 -1.61 -27.91
CA ASP A 212 7.48 -1.32 -28.77
C ASP A 212 6.21 -2.06 -28.33
N GLU A 213 6.35 -3.15 -27.56
CA GLU A 213 5.23 -3.94 -27.02
C GLU A 213 4.70 -3.39 -25.69
N VAL A 214 5.36 -2.37 -25.12
CA VAL A 214 5.04 -1.84 -23.78
C VAL A 214 4.42 -0.46 -23.92
N LEU A 215 3.15 -0.34 -23.56
CA LEU A 215 2.46 0.95 -23.52
C LEU A 215 3.09 1.89 -22.50
N LEU A 216 3.17 3.16 -22.83
CA LEU A 216 3.64 4.21 -21.93
C LEU A 216 2.59 4.43 -20.82
N SER A 217 2.98 4.21 -19.59
CA SER A 217 2.16 4.36 -18.39
C SER A 217 3.06 4.67 -17.20
N THR A 218 2.49 5.04 -16.07
CA THR A 218 3.28 5.30 -14.84
C THR A 218 4.14 4.10 -14.44
N ASP A 219 3.60 2.88 -14.48
CA ASP A 219 4.32 1.66 -14.10
C ASP A 219 5.42 1.29 -15.10
N SER A 220 5.14 1.39 -16.41
CA SER A 220 6.12 1.08 -17.45
C SER A 220 7.22 2.14 -17.53
N PHE A 221 6.87 3.41 -17.43
CA PHE A 221 7.83 4.50 -17.37
C PHE A 221 8.75 4.38 -16.15
N SER A 222 8.19 4.10 -14.95
CA SER A 222 8.99 3.84 -13.76
C SER A 222 9.95 2.68 -13.93
N SER A 223 9.53 1.60 -14.58
CA SER A 223 10.37 0.44 -14.87
C SER A 223 11.48 0.78 -15.89
N TYR A 224 11.16 1.57 -16.90
CA TYR A 224 12.12 2.03 -17.91
C TYR A 224 13.18 2.97 -17.32
N LEU A 225 12.78 3.85 -16.39
CA LEU A 225 13.72 4.74 -15.69
C LEU A 225 14.79 4.00 -14.89
N GLN A 226 14.53 2.76 -14.45
CA GLN A 226 15.55 1.92 -13.80
C GLN A 226 16.71 1.52 -14.72
N LEU A 227 16.53 1.64 -16.04
CA LEU A 227 17.62 1.46 -17.03
C LEU A 227 18.45 2.74 -17.23
N HIS A 228 18.14 3.82 -16.54
CA HIS A 228 18.79 5.13 -16.65
C HIS A 228 18.90 5.67 -18.10
N PRO A 229 17.79 5.72 -18.87
CA PRO A 229 17.81 6.04 -20.29
C PRO A 229 18.37 7.45 -20.62
N PHE A 230 18.25 8.37 -19.68
CA PHE A 230 18.69 9.75 -19.83
C PHE A 230 20.13 9.99 -19.33
N ASN A 231 20.78 8.98 -18.71
CA ASN A 231 22.05 9.17 -18.02
C ASN A 231 23.17 9.68 -18.97
N ARG A 232 23.24 9.15 -20.19
CA ARG A 232 24.23 9.58 -21.17
C ARG A 232 24.08 11.07 -21.53
N LEU A 233 22.84 11.53 -21.71
CA LEU A 233 22.56 12.92 -22.00
C LEU A 233 22.84 13.81 -20.79
N ASN A 234 22.36 13.39 -19.61
CA ASN A 234 22.59 14.11 -18.35
C ASN A 234 24.09 14.34 -18.07
N GLN A 235 24.92 13.30 -18.23
CA GLN A 235 26.36 13.38 -18.03
C GLN A 235 27.03 14.33 -19.06
N ARG A 236 26.60 14.29 -20.34
CA ARG A 236 27.10 15.24 -21.36
C ARG A 236 26.76 16.68 -21.00
N ILE A 237 25.55 16.93 -20.51
CA ILE A 237 25.10 18.28 -20.08
C ILE A 237 25.88 18.72 -18.84
N ALA A 238 25.98 17.87 -17.81
CA ALA A 238 26.70 18.18 -16.58
C ALA A 238 28.20 18.50 -16.81
N ALA A 239 28.82 17.84 -17.79
CA ALA A 239 30.21 18.06 -18.13
C ALA A 239 30.50 19.50 -18.64
N VAL A 240 29.50 20.26 -19.08
CA VAL A 240 29.66 21.65 -19.55
C VAL A 240 30.21 22.56 -18.43
N ASN A 241 29.65 22.45 -17.22
CA ASN A 241 30.06 23.24 -16.05
C ASN A 241 30.68 22.38 -14.94
N GLN A 242 31.01 21.12 -15.21
CA GLN A 242 31.49 20.13 -14.21
C GLN A 242 30.48 19.98 -13.05
N ALA A 243 29.18 20.10 -13.35
CA ALA A 243 28.12 20.10 -12.37
C ALA A 243 27.83 18.67 -11.80
N GLU A 244 27.43 18.64 -10.54
CA GLU A 244 26.90 17.43 -9.92
C GLU A 244 25.41 17.23 -10.27
N ILE A 245 25.00 15.97 -10.46
CA ILE A 245 23.60 15.62 -10.75
C ILE A 245 22.90 15.25 -9.47
N PHE A 246 21.83 15.98 -9.14
CA PHE A 246 21.00 15.73 -7.97
C PHE A 246 19.77 14.88 -8.38
N PRO A 247 19.46 13.78 -7.65
CA PRO A 247 18.32 12.92 -7.93
C PRO A 247 16.98 13.67 -7.90
N ALA A 248 16.15 13.45 -8.90
CA ALA A 248 14.80 14.02 -8.96
C ALA A 248 13.84 13.11 -9.72
N SER A 249 12.55 13.18 -9.38
CA SER A 249 11.52 12.38 -10.04
C SER A 249 11.27 12.87 -11.47
N MET A 250 11.27 11.94 -12.43
CA MET A 250 10.90 12.20 -13.83
C MET A 250 9.42 11.92 -14.11
N LEU A 251 8.66 11.37 -13.16
CA LEU A 251 7.24 11.04 -13.34
C LEU A 251 6.35 12.23 -13.73
N PRO A 252 6.60 13.47 -13.25
CA PRO A 252 5.83 14.63 -13.69
C PRO A 252 5.89 14.93 -15.19
N PHE A 253 6.86 14.36 -15.91
CA PHE A 253 6.98 14.54 -17.36
C PHE A 253 6.09 13.58 -18.18
N LEU A 254 5.52 12.53 -17.55
CA LEU A 254 4.69 11.57 -18.27
C LEU A 254 3.52 12.21 -19.04
N PRO A 255 2.73 13.15 -18.48
CA PRO A 255 1.66 13.82 -19.23
C PRO A 255 2.17 14.61 -20.44
N ILE A 256 3.42 15.10 -20.39
CA ILE A 256 4.04 15.80 -21.52
C ILE A 256 4.40 14.84 -22.64
N LEU A 257 4.98 13.69 -22.29
CA LEU A 257 5.32 12.65 -23.25
C LEU A 257 4.07 12.08 -23.94
N GLU A 258 3.00 11.87 -23.17
CA GLU A 258 1.67 11.50 -23.71
C GLU A 258 1.10 12.60 -24.60
N GLY A 259 1.24 13.87 -24.23
CA GLY A 259 0.85 15.03 -25.02
C GLY A 259 1.61 15.17 -26.35
N PHE A 260 2.81 14.61 -26.45
CA PHE A 260 3.56 14.50 -27.71
C PHE A 260 3.09 13.32 -28.58
N GLY A 261 2.13 12.52 -28.12
CA GLY A 261 1.61 11.37 -28.84
C GLY A 261 2.51 10.13 -28.74
N LEU A 262 3.35 10.03 -27.70
CA LEU A 262 4.15 8.84 -27.48
C LEU A 262 3.26 7.80 -26.78
N GLU A 263 3.05 6.65 -27.42
CA GLU A 263 2.14 5.60 -26.95
C GLU A 263 2.87 4.42 -26.29
N THR A 264 4.13 4.18 -26.69
CA THR A 264 4.94 3.06 -26.21
C THR A 264 6.29 3.53 -25.66
N LEU A 265 6.96 2.66 -24.89
CA LEU A 265 8.36 2.89 -24.49
C LEU A 265 9.31 2.91 -25.69
N GLY A 266 8.97 2.20 -26.78
CA GLY A 266 9.71 2.26 -28.03
C GLY A 266 9.63 3.64 -28.69
N ASP A 267 8.45 4.29 -28.64
CA ASP A 267 8.31 5.69 -29.09
C ASP A 267 9.18 6.61 -28.23
N LEU A 268 9.18 6.41 -26.92
CA LEU A 268 10.01 7.19 -26.00
C LEU A 268 11.51 7.00 -26.30
N GLN A 269 11.96 5.77 -26.56
CA GLN A 269 13.35 5.52 -26.90
C GLN A 269 13.72 6.23 -28.21
N ARG A 270 12.89 6.13 -29.26
CA ARG A 270 13.07 6.85 -30.54
C ARG A 270 13.07 8.36 -30.35
N PHE A 271 12.20 8.87 -29.50
CA PHE A 271 12.15 10.28 -29.13
C PHE A 271 13.47 10.76 -28.51
N ILE A 272 14.01 10.00 -27.56
CA ILE A 272 15.32 10.29 -26.93
C ILE A 272 16.42 10.30 -27.99
N ASP A 273 16.51 9.24 -28.80
CA ASP A 273 17.57 9.07 -29.80
C ASP A 273 17.54 10.17 -30.88
N SER A 274 16.33 10.58 -31.30
CA SER A 274 16.13 11.56 -32.38
C SER A 274 16.28 13.01 -31.94
N ASN A 275 16.28 13.32 -30.65
CA ASN A 275 16.29 14.71 -30.16
C ASN A 275 17.42 14.98 -29.14
N SER A 276 18.28 13.98 -28.84
CA SER A 276 19.36 14.14 -27.83
C SER A 276 20.39 15.20 -28.20
N GLU A 277 20.67 15.39 -29.49
CA GLU A 277 21.66 16.39 -29.92
C GLU A 277 21.10 17.82 -29.82
N GLU A 278 19.85 18.05 -30.23
CA GLU A 278 19.18 19.33 -30.05
C GLU A 278 18.99 19.69 -28.58
N ALA A 279 18.62 18.70 -27.75
CA ALA A 279 18.53 18.86 -26.30
C ALA A 279 19.87 19.26 -25.67
N TYR A 280 20.96 18.65 -26.13
CA TYR A 280 22.30 19.01 -25.69
C TYR A 280 22.69 20.41 -26.11
N GLN A 281 22.46 20.82 -27.39
CA GLN A 281 22.73 22.16 -27.89
C GLN A 281 21.95 23.23 -27.10
N LEU A 282 20.67 22.94 -26.79
CA LEU A 282 19.85 23.81 -25.94
C LEU A 282 20.43 23.94 -24.52
N ALA A 283 20.78 22.83 -23.88
CA ALA A 283 21.39 22.85 -22.56
C ALA A 283 22.71 23.61 -22.51
N VAL A 284 23.56 23.46 -23.53
CA VAL A 284 24.81 24.23 -23.65
C VAL A 284 24.53 25.72 -23.74
N SER A 285 23.53 26.15 -24.53
CA SER A 285 23.17 27.58 -24.65
C SER A 285 22.67 28.16 -23.32
N GLN A 286 22.00 27.35 -22.51
CA GLN A 286 21.52 27.75 -21.18
C GLN A 286 22.68 27.84 -20.15
N LEU A 287 23.56 26.85 -20.16
CA LEU A 287 24.65 26.75 -19.18
C LEU A 287 25.82 27.68 -19.49
N ALA A 288 26.02 28.08 -20.74
CA ALA A 288 27.10 28.98 -21.15
C ALA A 288 27.06 30.38 -20.48
N ILE A 289 25.90 30.74 -19.94
CA ILE A 289 25.68 32.04 -19.27
C ILE A 289 25.51 31.91 -17.76
N THR A 290 25.75 30.72 -17.20
CA THR A 290 25.58 30.42 -15.77
C THR A 290 26.73 29.59 -15.25
N ASP A 291 27.05 29.78 -13.96
CA ASP A 291 28.08 29.00 -13.21
C ASP A 291 27.38 27.91 -12.35
N LEU A 292 26.31 27.28 -12.86
CA LEU A 292 25.58 26.25 -12.11
C LEU A 292 26.44 24.99 -11.99
N ASP A 293 26.76 24.63 -10.76
CA ASP A 293 27.54 23.45 -10.35
C ASP A 293 26.67 22.27 -9.88
N ILE A 294 25.35 22.47 -9.77
CA ILE A 294 24.36 21.45 -9.42
C ILE A 294 23.22 21.45 -10.42
N LEU A 295 22.91 20.28 -11.00
CA LEU A 295 21.81 20.08 -11.96
C LEU A 295 20.86 18.99 -11.48
N SER A 296 19.57 19.14 -11.82
CA SER A 296 18.57 18.09 -11.58
C SER A 296 18.81 16.91 -12.52
N GLU A 297 18.56 15.69 -12.06
CA GLU A 297 18.55 14.48 -12.89
C GLU A 297 17.54 14.58 -14.05
N THR A 298 16.54 15.45 -13.95
CA THR A 298 15.55 15.71 -15.00
C THR A 298 16.07 16.57 -16.15
N ILE A 299 17.29 17.13 -16.05
CA ILE A 299 17.80 18.13 -17.00
C ILE A 299 17.79 17.62 -18.45
N GLY A 300 18.16 16.36 -18.68
CA GLY A 300 18.14 15.78 -20.02
C GLY A 300 16.73 15.65 -20.58
N LEU A 301 15.81 15.11 -19.79
CA LEU A 301 14.41 14.96 -20.20
C LEU A 301 13.72 16.32 -20.40
N GLN A 302 13.99 17.28 -19.53
CA GLN A 302 13.49 18.65 -19.66
C GLN A 302 13.95 19.28 -20.99
N ASN A 303 15.25 19.21 -21.29
CA ASN A 303 15.78 19.76 -22.54
C ASN A 303 15.31 19.00 -23.78
N LEU A 304 15.10 17.67 -23.69
CA LEU A 304 14.47 16.90 -24.78
C LEU A 304 13.06 17.41 -25.10
N CYS A 305 12.23 17.63 -24.08
CA CYS A 305 10.87 18.13 -24.27
C CYS A 305 10.86 19.55 -24.86
N ILE A 306 11.66 20.45 -24.32
CA ILE A 306 11.75 21.84 -24.80
C ILE A 306 12.29 21.89 -26.23
N ALA A 307 13.39 21.17 -26.52
CA ALA A 307 13.94 21.10 -27.87
C ALA A 307 12.94 20.55 -28.87
N TYR A 308 12.19 19.53 -28.53
CA TYR A 308 11.14 18.96 -29.38
C TYR A 308 10.03 19.99 -29.68
N ILE A 309 9.53 20.70 -28.65
CA ILE A 309 8.53 21.77 -28.82
C ILE A 309 9.03 22.82 -29.82
N LEU A 310 10.26 23.30 -29.64
CA LEU A 310 10.86 24.32 -30.50
C LEU A 310 11.11 23.81 -31.93
N LYS A 311 11.59 22.57 -32.07
CA LYS A 311 11.85 21.91 -33.36
C LYS A 311 10.57 21.65 -34.15
N THR A 312 9.47 21.35 -33.49
CA THR A 312 8.17 21.07 -34.16
C THR A 312 7.33 22.31 -34.41
N GLY A 313 7.76 23.48 -33.96
CA GLY A 313 7.07 24.74 -34.20
C GLY A 313 6.03 25.08 -33.13
N GLY A 314 6.08 24.42 -31.94
CA GLY A 314 5.20 24.73 -30.80
C GLY A 314 5.46 26.12 -30.19
N GLY A 315 6.67 26.64 -30.34
CA GLY A 315 7.06 27.99 -29.94
C GLY A 315 6.64 28.36 -28.51
N TRP A 316 6.26 29.61 -28.30
CA TRP A 316 5.84 30.13 -27.01
C TRP A 316 4.64 29.36 -26.38
N VAL A 317 3.63 29.04 -27.19
CA VAL A 317 2.42 28.35 -26.74
C VAL A 317 2.75 26.97 -26.19
N GLY A 318 3.59 26.22 -26.90
CA GLY A 318 4.04 24.89 -26.47
C GLY A 318 4.91 24.95 -25.20
N LEU A 319 5.79 25.96 -25.10
CA LEU A 319 6.60 26.17 -23.91
C LEU A 319 5.77 26.55 -22.68
N LYS A 320 4.78 27.45 -22.85
CA LYS A 320 3.86 27.78 -21.77
C LYS A 320 3.09 26.55 -21.30
N TRP A 321 2.55 25.76 -22.22
CA TRP A 321 1.89 24.49 -21.88
C TRP A 321 2.82 23.53 -21.13
N PHE A 322 4.08 23.41 -21.54
CA PHE A 322 5.09 22.60 -20.87
C PHE A 322 5.29 23.06 -19.41
N TYR A 323 5.52 24.36 -19.19
CA TYR A 323 5.75 24.90 -17.85
C TYR A 323 4.48 24.80 -16.98
N ASP A 324 3.30 25.05 -17.54
CA ASP A 324 2.01 24.89 -16.83
C ASP A 324 1.78 23.44 -16.39
N THR A 325 2.21 22.47 -17.20
CA THR A 325 2.07 21.04 -16.88
C THR A 325 3.04 20.64 -15.74
N ILE A 326 4.28 21.13 -15.76
CA ILE A 326 5.29 20.76 -14.75
C ILE A 326 5.10 21.52 -13.42
N TYR A 327 4.82 22.82 -13.46
CA TYR A 327 4.82 23.69 -12.29
C TYR A 327 3.43 24.12 -11.85
N GLY A 328 2.38 23.69 -12.55
CA GLY A 328 1.02 24.21 -12.37
C GLY A 328 0.86 25.58 -13.03
N VAL A 329 -0.39 25.96 -13.30
CA VAL A 329 -0.72 27.22 -13.98
C VAL A 329 -0.37 28.43 -13.10
N GLN A 330 0.57 29.25 -13.55
CA GLN A 330 1.01 30.47 -12.86
C GLN A 330 1.58 31.51 -13.83
N ASN A 331 1.50 32.80 -13.49
CA ASN A 331 1.94 33.90 -14.35
C ASN A 331 3.46 33.87 -14.68
N SER A 332 4.27 33.32 -13.78
CA SER A 332 5.71 33.17 -14.01
C SER A 332 6.05 32.25 -15.18
N ASN A 333 5.16 31.34 -15.58
CA ASN A 333 5.38 30.41 -16.67
C ASN A 333 5.37 31.12 -18.04
N GLU A 334 4.64 32.21 -18.18
CA GLU A 334 4.69 33.07 -19.38
C GLU A 334 6.08 33.68 -19.56
N MET A 335 6.63 34.23 -18.47
CA MET A 335 7.98 34.79 -18.49
C MET A 335 9.04 33.72 -18.80
N LEU A 336 8.90 32.51 -18.25
CA LEU A 336 9.79 31.40 -18.57
C LEU A 336 9.72 31.00 -20.05
N ALA A 337 8.52 31.03 -20.65
CA ALA A 337 8.32 30.74 -22.06
C ALA A 337 8.96 31.84 -22.94
N ASP A 338 8.79 33.12 -22.59
CA ASP A 338 9.43 34.25 -23.27
C ASP A 338 10.96 34.13 -23.24
N MET A 339 11.53 33.95 -22.06
CA MET A 339 12.98 33.81 -21.87
C MET A 339 13.53 32.63 -22.69
N MET A 340 12.84 31.49 -22.71
CA MET A 340 13.29 30.32 -23.43
C MET A 340 13.21 30.52 -24.95
N CYS A 341 12.17 31.18 -25.47
CA CYS A 341 12.07 31.53 -26.88
C CYS A 341 13.20 32.46 -27.31
N GLU A 342 13.51 33.48 -26.51
CA GLU A 342 14.59 34.43 -26.80
C GLU A 342 15.95 33.72 -26.79
N GLN A 343 16.24 32.94 -25.75
CA GLN A 343 17.51 32.24 -25.58
C GLN A 343 17.75 31.20 -26.69
N ALA A 344 16.69 30.48 -27.09
CA ALA A 344 16.79 29.44 -28.11
C ALA A 344 16.74 29.98 -29.56
N SER A 345 16.43 31.27 -29.76
CA SER A 345 16.18 31.86 -31.09
C SER A 345 17.34 31.73 -32.11
N ALA A 346 18.58 31.63 -31.60
CA ALA A 346 19.79 31.46 -32.43
C ALA A 346 20.10 29.98 -32.74
N LEU A 347 19.38 29.01 -32.18
CA LEU A 347 19.68 27.60 -32.40
C LEU A 347 19.13 27.12 -33.76
N PRO A 348 19.90 26.29 -34.50
CA PRO A 348 19.61 25.98 -35.89
C PRO A 348 18.35 25.10 -36.10
N PHE A 349 17.91 24.38 -35.06
CA PHE A 349 16.76 23.48 -35.11
C PHE A 349 15.43 24.18 -34.77
N VAL A 350 15.46 25.41 -34.27
CA VAL A 350 14.26 26.16 -33.89
C VAL A 350 13.49 26.61 -35.13
N LYS A 351 12.24 26.15 -35.26
CA LYS A 351 11.36 26.65 -36.32
C LYS A 351 10.84 28.04 -35.95
N LYS A 352 11.01 28.97 -36.91
CA LYS A 352 10.49 30.33 -36.78
C LYS A 352 8.99 30.39 -37.05
#